data_84f93cd5a2dda425ffe7115bdb41b75f
#
_entry.id   84f93cd5a2dda425ffe7115bdb41b75f
#
_cell.length_a   1.000
_cell.length_b   1.000
_cell.length_c   1.000
_cell.angle_alpha   90.00
_cell.angle_beta   90.00
_cell.angle_gamma   90.00
#
_symmetry.space_group_name_H-M   'P 1'
#
loop_
_entity.id
_entity.type
_entity.pdbx_description
1 polymer ?
#
loop_
_entity_poly.entity_id
_entity_poly.type
_entity_poly.pdbx_seq_one_letter_code
_entity_poly.pdbx_strand_id
1 'polypeptide(L)'
;MPSFVITEKCDGCKGQDKTACMYICPNDLMVLDKEKMKAYNRDAMMCWECQCCVKICPRQAMDVRGYADFIPLGASVVPMRGSEDIMWTVKFRDGTLKRFKFPIRTTEEGTADPLAGYATHDDINSHCLATEPESLGCDVPTK
;
A
#
# COMPACT_ATOMS: atom_id res chain seq x y z
N MET A 1 10.13 3.92 0.14
CA MET A 1 10.25 3.16 -1.13
C MET A 1 9.41 3.83 -2.21
N PRO A 2 9.95 4.80 -2.95
CA PRO A 2 9.17 5.50 -3.95
C PRO A 2 8.67 4.54 -5.03
N SER A 3 7.44 4.75 -5.47
CA SER A 3 6.90 4.06 -6.63
C SER A 3 7.43 4.68 -7.91
N PHE A 4 7.69 3.85 -8.90
CA PHE A 4 8.07 4.30 -10.23
C PHE A 4 7.36 3.45 -11.29
N VAL A 5 7.34 3.96 -12.51
CA VAL A 5 6.62 3.36 -13.62
C VAL A 5 7.58 2.56 -14.51
N ILE A 6 7.22 1.33 -14.80
CA ILE A 6 7.86 0.51 -15.83
C ILE A 6 7.25 0.94 -17.15
N THR A 7 7.96 1.79 -17.88
CA THR A 7 7.46 2.47 -19.09
C THR A 7 7.03 1.51 -20.19
N GLU A 8 7.70 0.36 -20.32
CA GLU A 8 7.39 -0.65 -21.33
C GLU A 8 6.01 -1.29 -21.10
N LYS A 9 5.60 -1.42 -19.84
CA LYS A 9 4.30 -2.01 -19.45
C LYS A 9 3.16 -0.98 -19.40
N CYS A 10 3.48 0.29 -19.17
CA CYS A 10 2.49 1.34 -19.04
C CYS A 10 1.88 1.68 -20.40
N ASP A 11 0.56 1.71 -20.48
CA ASP A 11 -0.21 2.11 -21.68
C ASP A 11 -1.02 3.41 -21.46
N GLY A 12 -0.69 4.16 -20.39
CA GLY A 12 -1.42 5.39 -20.03
C GLY A 12 -2.89 5.17 -19.73
N CYS A 13 -3.29 3.96 -19.28
CA CYS A 13 -4.67 3.55 -19.09
C CYS A 13 -5.54 3.75 -20.33
N LYS A 14 -4.98 3.44 -21.51
CA LYS A 14 -5.66 3.54 -22.82
C LYS A 14 -6.19 4.94 -23.15
N GLY A 15 -5.50 5.97 -22.73
CA GLY A 15 -5.83 7.36 -23.08
C GLY A 15 -6.97 7.97 -22.29
N GLN A 16 -7.28 7.46 -21.12
CA GLN A 16 -8.18 8.13 -20.21
C GLN A 16 -7.59 9.48 -19.75
N ASP A 17 -8.43 10.45 -19.45
CA ASP A 17 -8.00 11.78 -18.98
C ASP A 17 -7.14 11.72 -17.72
N LYS A 18 -7.45 10.77 -16.85
CA LYS A 18 -6.67 10.45 -15.66
C LYS A 18 -6.43 8.95 -15.58
N THR A 19 -5.20 8.57 -15.30
CA THR A 19 -4.83 7.18 -15.08
C THR A 19 -5.25 6.70 -13.68
N ALA A 20 -5.40 5.38 -13.51
CA ALA A 20 -5.75 4.79 -12.22
C ALA A 20 -4.76 5.20 -11.10
N CYS A 21 -3.47 5.25 -11.40
CA CYS A 21 -2.44 5.67 -10.45
C CYS A 21 -2.54 7.16 -10.07
N MET A 22 -3.02 8.03 -10.97
CA MET A 22 -3.29 9.45 -10.65
C MET A 22 -4.47 9.58 -9.68
N TYR A 23 -5.53 8.82 -9.90
CA TYR A 23 -6.71 8.87 -9.04
C TYR A 23 -6.43 8.44 -7.61
N ILE A 24 -5.62 7.41 -7.44
CA ILE A 24 -5.42 6.78 -6.14
C ILE A 24 -4.29 7.40 -5.32
N CYS A 25 -3.44 8.23 -5.93
CA CYS A 25 -2.30 8.79 -5.22
C CYS A 25 -2.75 9.85 -4.21
N PRO A 26 -2.57 9.63 -2.90
CA PRO A 26 -3.02 10.58 -1.87
C PRO A 26 -2.24 11.90 -1.89
N ASN A 27 -1.04 11.89 -2.47
CA ASN A 27 -0.17 13.05 -2.56
C ASN A 27 -0.06 13.62 -3.98
N ASP A 28 -0.93 13.19 -4.89
CA ASP A 28 -1.04 13.67 -6.27
C ASP A 28 0.31 13.70 -7.04
N LEU A 29 1.13 12.67 -6.84
CA LEU A 29 2.46 12.58 -7.43
C LEU A 29 2.49 11.95 -8.82
N MET A 30 1.45 11.19 -9.16
CA MET A 30 1.41 10.50 -10.44
C MET A 30 0.87 11.44 -11.53
N VAL A 31 1.57 11.56 -12.62
CA VAL A 31 1.23 12.43 -13.75
C VAL A 31 1.27 11.63 -15.04
N LEU A 32 0.37 11.93 -15.98
CA LEU A 32 0.35 11.36 -17.32
C LEU A 32 1.08 12.28 -18.31
N ASP A 33 2.15 11.78 -18.90
CA ASP A 33 2.72 12.36 -20.11
C ASP A 33 1.80 12.02 -21.30
N LYS A 34 1.06 13.03 -21.77
CA LYS A 34 0.06 12.84 -22.85
C LYS A 34 0.71 12.59 -24.21
N GLU A 35 1.94 13.03 -24.44
CA GLU A 35 2.64 12.81 -25.71
C GLU A 35 3.11 11.37 -25.81
N LYS A 36 3.68 10.85 -24.73
CA LYS A 36 4.20 9.47 -24.68
C LYS A 36 3.17 8.45 -24.22
N MET A 37 2.03 8.91 -23.72
CA MET A 37 1.01 8.06 -23.09
C MET A 37 1.58 7.17 -21.99
N LYS A 38 2.42 7.75 -21.13
CA LYS A 38 3.07 7.09 -20.01
C LYS A 38 2.87 7.88 -18.73
N ALA A 39 2.52 7.19 -17.67
CA ALA A 39 2.52 7.80 -16.34
C ALA A 39 3.94 7.88 -15.77
N TYR A 40 4.17 8.85 -14.90
CA TYR A 40 5.42 8.96 -14.14
C TYR A 40 5.17 9.58 -12.77
N ASN A 41 6.08 9.34 -11.84
CA ASN A 41 6.08 9.99 -10.54
C ASN A 41 6.88 11.29 -10.63
N ARG A 42 6.22 12.43 -10.41
CA ARG A 42 6.84 13.76 -10.55
C ARG A 42 7.82 14.10 -9.44
N ASP A 43 7.63 13.50 -8.25
CA ASP A 43 8.50 13.73 -7.09
C ASP A 43 8.56 12.48 -6.20
N ALA A 44 9.62 11.72 -6.38
CA ALA A 44 9.84 10.49 -5.63
C ALA A 44 10.08 10.74 -4.13
N MET A 45 10.64 11.89 -3.77
CA MET A 45 10.95 12.22 -2.37
C MET A 45 9.71 12.51 -1.54
N MET A 46 8.64 12.99 -2.18
CA MET A 46 7.37 13.26 -1.54
C MET A 46 6.45 12.03 -1.49
N CYS A 47 6.92 10.87 -1.94
CA CYS A 47 6.13 9.65 -1.95
C CYS A 47 5.97 9.09 -0.53
N TRP A 48 4.71 8.89 -0.11
CA TRP A 48 4.38 8.32 1.21
C TRP A 48 4.49 6.79 1.28
N GLU A 49 4.90 6.17 0.19
CA GLU A 49 5.09 4.71 0.14
C GLU A 49 3.82 3.88 0.43
N CYS A 50 2.66 4.47 0.24
CA CYS A 50 1.36 3.82 0.53
C CYS A 50 1.05 2.65 -0.40
N GLN A 51 1.78 2.50 -1.50
CA GLN A 51 1.67 1.43 -2.51
C GLN A 51 0.29 1.34 -3.21
N CYS A 52 -0.59 2.31 -3.04
CA CYS A 52 -1.91 2.31 -3.66
C CYS A 52 -1.83 2.27 -5.18
N CYS A 53 -0.92 3.05 -5.79
CA CYS A 53 -0.70 3.06 -7.24
C CYS A 53 -0.21 1.71 -7.77
N VAL A 54 0.60 0.99 -6.99
CA VAL A 54 1.11 -0.32 -7.34
C VAL A 54 -0.01 -1.36 -7.36
N LYS A 55 -0.89 -1.32 -6.36
CA LYS A 55 -2.02 -2.25 -6.22
C LYS A 55 -3.10 -2.04 -7.27
N ILE A 56 -3.36 -0.79 -7.68
CA ILE A 56 -4.46 -0.47 -8.60
C ILE A 56 -4.09 -0.64 -10.06
N CYS A 57 -2.80 -0.66 -10.42
CA CYS A 57 -2.37 -0.64 -11.81
C CYS A 57 -2.81 -1.91 -12.56
N PRO A 58 -3.70 -1.82 -13.57
CA PRO A 58 -4.22 -2.99 -14.29
C PRO A 58 -3.15 -3.65 -15.17
N ARG A 59 -2.11 -2.89 -15.56
CA ARG A 59 -1.01 -3.36 -16.39
C ARG A 59 0.18 -3.84 -15.58
N GLN A 60 0.10 -3.76 -14.24
CA GLN A 60 1.23 -4.07 -13.36
C GLN A 60 2.51 -3.33 -13.78
N ALA A 61 2.32 -2.08 -14.21
CA ALA A 61 3.39 -1.21 -14.69
C ALA A 61 4.02 -0.37 -13.57
N MET A 62 3.58 -0.56 -12.33
CA MET A 62 4.13 0.13 -11.18
C MET A 62 5.03 -0.82 -10.41
N ASP A 63 6.17 -0.31 -9.98
CA ASP A 63 7.10 -1.03 -9.13
C ASP A 63 7.54 -0.16 -7.95
N VAL A 64 8.11 -0.76 -6.93
CA VAL A 64 8.59 -0.09 -5.72
C VAL A 64 10.04 -0.50 -5.50
N ARG A 65 10.93 0.48 -5.46
CA ARG A 65 12.34 0.25 -5.14
C ARG A 65 12.61 0.63 -3.70
N GLY A 66 13.08 -0.35 -2.93
CA GLY A 66 13.36 -0.16 -1.53
C GLY A 66 14.58 0.71 -1.27
N TYR A 67 14.47 1.54 -0.25
CA TYR A 67 15.63 2.06 0.47
C TYR A 67 16.19 0.97 1.42
N ALA A 68 17.37 1.21 1.95
CA ALA A 68 18.15 0.23 2.70
C ALA A 68 17.45 -0.38 3.92
N ASP A 69 16.47 0.30 4.51
CA ASP A 69 15.88 -0.09 5.80
C ASP A 69 14.90 -1.25 5.70
N PHE A 70 14.14 -1.33 4.62
CA PHE A 70 13.09 -2.33 4.49
C PHE A 70 13.37 -3.34 3.37
N ILE A 71 13.83 -2.86 2.23
CA ILE A 71 14.26 -3.70 1.11
C ILE A 71 15.65 -3.21 0.72
N PRO A 72 16.69 -4.06 0.81
CA PRO A 72 18.05 -3.67 0.46
C PRO A 72 18.14 -3.11 -0.95
N LEU A 73 19.01 -2.15 -1.15
CA LEU A 73 19.28 -1.53 -2.45
C LEU A 73 19.40 -2.57 -3.57
N GLY A 74 18.64 -2.39 -4.64
CA GLY A 74 18.58 -3.33 -5.76
C GLY A 74 17.55 -4.45 -5.63
N ALA A 75 16.80 -4.50 -4.53
CA ALA A 75 15.63 -5.37 -4.41
C ALA A 75 14.39 -4.74 -5.07
N SER A 76 13.39 -5.55 -5.35
CA SER A 76 12.10 -5.08 -5.89
C SER A 76 10.95 -5.84 -5.25
N VAL A 77 9.78 -5.18 -5.18
CA VAL A 77 8.52 -5.78 -4.72
C VAL A 77 7.49 -5.55 -5.81
N VAL A 78 6.98 -6.64 -6.37
CA VAL A 78 6.00 -6.60 -7.47
C VAL A 78 4.74 -7.32 -7.05
N PRO A 79 3.57 -6.65 -7.03
CA PRO A 79 2.29 -7.29 -6.80
C PRO A 79 1.76 -7.88 -8.11
N MET A 80 1.11 -9.01 -8.00
CA MET A 80 0.30 -9.61 -9.05
C MET A 80 -1.11 -9.80 -8.53
N ARG A 81 -2.04 -9.01 -9.02
CA ARG A 81 -3.44 -9.04 -8.60
C ARG A 81 -4.20 -10.10 -9.39
N GLY A 82 -4.76 -11.08 -8.67
CA GLY A 82 -5.77 -11.99 -9.16
C GLY A 82 -7.20 -11.45 -8.95
N SER A 83 -8.20 -12.30 -9.15
CA SER A 83 -9.61 -11.99 -8.85
C SER A 83 -9.89 -11.98 -7.35
N GLU A 84 -9.27 -12.88 -6.60
CA GLU A 84 -9.54 -13.10 -5.18
C GLU A 84 -8.36 -12.81 -4.27
N ASP A 85 -7.16 -12.68 -4.84
CA ASP A 85 -5.94 -12.51 -4.08
C ASP A 85 -4.92 -11.59 -4.77
N ILE A 86 -3.94 -11.16 -3.99
CA ILE A 86 -2.76 -10.45 -4.46
C ILE A 86 -1.54 -11.26 -4.05
N MET A 87 -0.73 -11.61 -5.03
CA MET A 87 0.57 -12.23 -4.80
C MET A 87 1.65 -11.16 -4.85
N TRP A 88 2.40 -11.01 -3.76
CA TRP A 88 3.57 -10.17 -3.68
C TRP A 88 4.82 -11.00 -3.96
N THR A 89 5.59 -10.59 -4.94
CA THR A 89 6.90 -11.17 -5.23
C THR A 89 7.97 -10.19 -4.78
N VAL A 90 8.76 -10.59 -3.81
CA VAL A 90 9.92 -9.84 -3.32
C VAL A 90 11.16 -10.47 -3.94
N LYS A 91 11.89 -9.71 -4.72
CA LYS A 91 13.20 -10.10 -5.24
C LYS A 91 14.27 -9.37 -4.43
N PHE A 92 15.11 -10.12 -3.75
CA PHE A 92 16.22 -9.56 -2.99
C PHE A 92 17.42 -9.28 -3.89
N ARG A 93 18.38 -8.52 -3.36
CA ARG A 93 19.60 -8.15 -4.08
C ARG A 93 20.46 -9.35 -4.49
N ASP A 94 20.47 -10.39 -3.68
CA ASP A 94 21.17 -11.66 -3.94
C ASP A 94 20.48 -12.56 -4.98
N GLY A 95 19.34 -12.09 -5.51
CA GLY A 95 18.52 -12.84 -6.47
C GLY A 95 17.50 -13.78 -5.83
N THR A 96 17.50 -13.92 -4.51
CA THR A 96 16.48 -14.72 -3.80
C THR A 96 15.10 -14.16 -4.03
N LEU A 97 14.11 -15.05 -4.24
CA LEU A 97 12.71 -14.70 -4.42
C LEU A 97 11.90 -15.21 -3.23
N LYS A 98 11.11 -14.32 -2.64
CA LYS A 98 10.04 -14.70 -1.70
C LYS A 98 8.69 -14.27 -2.25
N ARG A 99 7.68 -15.10 -2.05
CA ARG A 99 6.31 -14.82 -2.49
C ARG A 99 5.35 -14.93 -1.32
N PHE A 100 4.46 -13.95 -1.25
CA PHE A 100 3.41 -13.89 -0.23
C PHE A 100 2.08 -13.71 -0.95
N LYS A 101 1.09 -14.50 -0.55
CA LYS A 101 -0.24 -14.46 -1.11
C LYS A 101 -1.21 -13.99 -0.05
N PHE A 102 -1.98 -12.94 -0.36
CA PHE A 102 -2.99 -12.38 0.53
C PHE A 102 -4.33 -12.33 -0.18
N PRO A 103 -5.42 -12.75 0.48
CA PRO A 103 -6.75 -12.63 -0.08
C PRO A 103 -7.11 -11.14 -0.23
N ILE A 104 -7.79 -10.83 -1.31
CA ILE A 104 -8.50 -9.56 -1.46
C ILE A 104 -9.75 -9.67 -0.58
N ARG A 105 -10.30 -8.53 -0.15
CA ARG A 105 -11.55 -8.50 0.59
C ARG A 105 -12.61 -9.31 -0.16
N THR A 106 -13.08 -10.36 0.49
CA THR A 106 -14.10 -11.29 -0.03
C THR A 106 -15.50 -11.03 0.53
N THR A 107 -15.62 -10.12 1.51
CA THR A 107 -16.91 -9.73 2.10
C THR A 107 -17.70 -8.88 1.11
N GLU A 108 -18.96 -9.22 0.89
CA GLU A 108 -19.88 -8.39 0.12
C GLU A 108 -19.99 -6.99 0.70
N GLU A 109 -20.16 -6.00 -0.16
CA GLU A 109 -20.28 -4.61 0.25
C GLU A 109 -21.53 -4.44 1.14
N GLY A 110 -21.35 -3.85 2.32
CA GLY A 110 -22.40 -3.67 3.31
C GLY A 110 -22.64 -4.83 4.27
N THR A 111 -21.99 -5.98 4.10
CA THR A 111 -22.12 -7.15 5.03
C THR A 111 -21.07 -7.16 6.14
N ALA A 112 -20.00 -6.38 6.00
CA ALA A 112 -18.99 -6.29 7.04
C ALA A 112 -19.50 -5.45 8.21
N ASP A 113 -19.59 -6.06 9.39
CA ASP A 113 -19.79 -5.31 10.62
C ASP A 113 -18.52 -4.47 10.90
N PRO A 114 -18.60 -3.13 10.84
CA PRO A 114 -17.44 -2.28 11.05
C PRO A 114 -16.90 -2.35 12.48
N LEU A 115 -17.69 -2.88 13.42
CA LEU A 115 -17.31 -3.02 14.82
C LEU A 115 -16.93 -4.45 15.21
N ALA A 116 -17.04 -5.41 14.27
CA ALA A 116 -16.63 -6.78 14.53
C ALA A 116 -15.14 -6.87 14.88
N GLY A 117 -14.84 -7.39 16.07
CA GLY A 117 -13.48 -7.54 16.56
C GLY A 117 -12.90 -6.33 17.29
N TYR A 118 -13.66 -5.25 17.42
CA TYR A 118 -13.29 -4.15 18.30
C TYR A 118 -13.74 -4.41 19.73
N ALA A 119 -13.04 -3.78 20.68
CA ALA A 119 -13.37 -3.82 22.09
C ALA A 119 -14.80 -3.35 22.38
N THR A 120 -15.41 -3.93 23.38
CA THR A 120 -16.74 -3.55 23.85
C THR A 120 -16.71 -2.19 24.56
N HIS A 121 -17.89 -1.65 24.88
CA HIS A 121 -18.04 -0.38 25.57
C HIS A 121 -17.26 -0.29 26.91
N ASP A 122 -17.07 -1.42 27.58
CA ASP A 122 -16.37 -1.48 28.85
C ASP A 122 -14.89 -1.08 28.72
N ASP A 123 -14.30 -1.34 27.55
CA ASP A 123 -12.91 -0.97 27.29
C ASP A 123 -12.72 0.54 27.08
N ILE A 124 -13.75 1.22 26.57
CA ILE A 124 -13.74 2.68 26.37
C ILE A 124 -13.78 3.40 27.74
N ASN A 125 -14.44 2.80 28.71
CA ASN A 125 -14.55 3.30 30.11
C ASN A 125 -13.46 2.73 31.01
N SER A 126 -12.44 2.11 30.47
CA SER A 126 -11.36 1.56 31.27
C SER A 126 -10.66 2.64 32.07
N HIS A 127 -10.24 2.29 33.29
CA HIS A 127 -9.51 3.20 34.20
C HIS A 127 -8.27 3.80 33.49
N CYS A 128 -7.63 3.05 32.60
CA CYS A 128 -6.47 3.51 31.84
C CYS A 128 -6.76 4.68 30.90
N LEU A 129 -8.01 4.83 30.44
CA LEU A 129 -8.41 5.94 29.57
C LEU A 129 -8.94 7.12 30.37
N ALA A 130 -9.35 6.90 31.63
CA ALA A 130 -9.94 7.91 32.50
C ALA A 130 -8.92 8.60 33.41
N THR A 131 -7.74 8.06 33.59
CA THR A 131 -6.69 8.60 34.47
C THR A 131 -5.52 9.11 33.65
N GLU A 132 -5.00 10.30 33.99
CA GLU A 132 -3.70 10.73 33.44
C GLU A 132 -2.63 9.74 33.89
N PRO A 133 -1.85 9.18 32.95
CA PRO A 133 -0.77 8.27 33.32
C PRO A 133 0.32 9.05 34.06
N GLU A 134 0.67 8.63 35.26
CA GLU A 134 1.80 9.18 36.03
C GLU A 134 3.16 8.94 35.31
N SER A 135 3.18 7.99 34.43
CA SER A 135 4.27 7.70 33.50
C SER A 135 3.67 7.22 32.18
N LEU A 136 4.43 7.19 31.09
CA LEU A 136 3.99 6.76 29.75
C LEU A 136 3.46 5.30 29.67
N GLY A 137 3.01 4.71 30.74
CA GLY A 137 2.41 3.39 30.80
C GLY A 137 1.31 3.34 31.85
N CYS A 138 0.12 2.89 31.47
CA CYS A 138 -0.85 2.43 32.44
C CYS A 138 -0.29 1.22 33.18
N ASP A 139 -0.40 1.21 34.52
CA ASP A 139 -0.21 -0.02 35.29
C ASP A 139 -1.30 -1.01 34.86
N VAL A 140 -0.97 -1.91 33.95
CA VAL A 140 -1.88 -3.01 33.63
C VAL A 140 -1.93 -3.92 34.82
N PRO A 141 -3.11 -4.11 35.49
CA PRO A 141 -3.21 -5.04 36.57
C PRO A 141 -2.82 -6.43 36.08
N THR A 142 -1.70 -6.93 36.57
CA THR A 142 -1.30 -8.32 36.37
C THR A 142 -2.32 -9.21 37.07
N LYS A 143 -3.07 -9.99 36.26
CA LYS A 143 -3.90 -11.08 36.77
C LYS A 143 -3.05 -12.21 37.29
#